data_6f3348d9ff878a8cac13417dbb10f8b8
#
_entry.id   6f3348d9ff878a8cac13417dbb10f8b8
#
_cell.length_a   1.000
_cell.length_b   1.000
_cell.length_c   1.000
_cell.angle_alpha   90.00
_cell.angle_beta   90.00
_cell.angle_gamma   90.00
#
_symmetry.space_group_name_H-M   'P 1'
#
loop_
_entity.id
_entity.type
_entity.pdbx_description
1 polymer ?
#
loop_
_entity_poly.entity_id
_entity_poly.type
_entity_poly.pdbx_seq_one_letter_code
_entity_poly.pdbx_strand_id
1 'polypeptide(L)'
;MDYMDSETQEPDDLPYLETEYDMPPPLAAECKSFKWKIEVIDTAGKIEGKMITSKEVWKIQNSKVIVHFDEVSGQPIGESGGLLGSWLGQLSNDVNLLPINYSDWRMVNPHIKTKVWEVIQSKFWFDDPPMRKVFVMSALGSRCKDVKLRLWKEYKRDSLSETLLNRSENVSENQWGHFVHMRFTEKWKKMQERNTESQKKNIMPHVCGRKSFSRKRNDITIKTGKRPCRAEFFIETRTKPNGSFVCEEAKTRAEKLTTLLGQKSHVTNNDIASLDDEYAQVFGPERPGRVRCVGRGPTPSKLVNHSPVTRQEIENSEMVIDLKSQVTELSDQVKVMTTFIQQVIGTSTGEHARV
;
A
#
# COMPACT_ATOMS: atom_id res chain seq x y z
N MET A 1 9.83 -1.24 38.75
CA MET A 1 9.70 -0.11 37.82
C MET A 1 9.35 -0.71 36.48
N ASP A 2 8.06 -0.92 36.30
CA ASP A 2 7.50 -1.60 35.11
C ASP A 2 7.35 -0.58 34.00
N TYR A 3 8.11 -0.76 32.93
CA TYR A 3 7.86 -0.07 31.67
C TYR A 3 6.61 -0.69 31.06
N MET A 4 5.47 -0.01 31.20
CA MET A 4 4.31 -0.26 30.37
C MET A 4 4.62 0.12 28.94
N ASP A 5 4.84 -0.90 28.11
CA ASP A 5 4.77 -0.76 26.67
C ASP A 5 3.37 -0.30 26.28
N SER A 6 3.26 0.96 25.87
CA SER A 6 2.07 1.45 25.20
C SER A 6 1.99 0.77 23.83
N GLU A 7 1.24 -0.35 23.77
CA GLU A 7 0.80 -0.94 22.51
C GLU A 7 -0.02 0.13 21.76
N THR A 8 0.63 0.87 20.89
CA THR A 8 -0.05 1.62 19.85
C THR A 8 -0.72 0.60 18.94
N GLN A 9 -1.98 0.32 19.22
CA GLN A 9 -2.87 -0.41 18.34
C GLN A 9 -2.95 0.34 17.01
N GLU A 10 -2.22 -0.16 16.00
CA GLU A 10 -2.48 0.28 14.63
C GLU A 10 -3.91 -0.13 14.25
N PRO A 11 -4.69 0.83 13.72
CA PRO A 11 -6.04 0.55 13.28
C PRO A 11 -6.00 -0.36 12.05
N ASP A 12 -6.63 -1.50 12.21
CA ASP A 12 -7.26 -2.35 11.21
C ASP A 12 -6.78 -2.20 9.76
N ASP A 13 -5.65 -2.82 9.44
CA ASP A 13 -5.46 -3.44 8.14
C ASP A 13 -6.41 -4.65 8.07
N LEU A 14 -7.72 -4.39 8.02
CA LEU A 14 -8.69 -5.41 7.65
C LEU A 14 -8.28 -5.92 6.28
N PRO A 15 -7.99 -7.23 6.13
CA PRO A 15 -7.87 -7.78 4.80
C PRO A 15 -9.17 -7.45 4.07
N TYR A 16 -9.06 -6.97 2.85
CA TYR A 16 -10.15 -6.94 1.88
C TYR A 16 -10.55 -8.41 1.66
N LEU A 17 -11.39 -8.93 2.54
CA LEU A 17 -12.09 -10.17 2.28
C LEU A 17 -13.17 -9.77 1.28
N GLU A 18 -12.98 -10.22 0.05
CA GLU A 18 -14.04 -10.28 -0.93
C GLU A 18 -15.24 -10.92 -0.23
N THR A 19 -16.33 -10.18 -0.13
CA THR A 19 -17.60 -10.76 0.26
C THR A 19 -17.88 -11.91 -0.70
N GLU A 20 -18.32 -13.02 -0.16
CA GLU A 20 -18.74 -14.24 -0.84
C GLU A 20 -20.03 -13.99 -1.66
N TYR A 21 -19.98 -12.98 -2.55
CA TYR A 21 -21.02 -12.73 -3.54
C TYR A 21 -20.39 -12.97 -4.91
N ASP A 22 -20.83 -14.09 -5.52
CA ASP A 22 -20.57 -14.51 -6.90
C ASP A 22 -19.10 -14.72 -7.27
N MET A 23 -18.48 -15.71 -6.67
CA MET A 23 -17.53 -16.52 -7.42
C MET A 23 -18.37 -17.51 -8.27
N PRO A 24 -18.41 -17.35 -9.59
CA PRO A 24 -18.87 -18.46 -10.41
C PRO A 24 -17.96 -19.66 -10.12
N PRO A 25 -18.50 -20.90 -10.14
CA PRO A 25 -17.69 -22.10 -9.92
C PRO A 25 -16.50 -22.10 -10.86
N PRO A 26 -15.40 -22.73 -10.50
CA PRO A 26 -14.22 -22.80 -11.36
C PRO A 26 -14.58 -23.60 -12.60
N LEU A 27 -15.13 -22.94 -13.59
CA LEU A 27 -15.15 -23.44 -14.95
C LEU A 27 -13.68 -23.55 -15.37
N ALA A 28 -13.24 -24.76 -15.61
CA ALA A 28 -12.05 -25.09 -16.40
C ALA A 28 -12.28 -24.64 -17.87
N ALA A 29 -12.48 -23.35 -18.05
CA ALA A 29 -12.41 -22.65 -19.32
C ALA A 29 -11.13 -21.86 -19.29
N GLU A 30 -10.31 -21.99 -20.33
CA GLU A 30 -9.12 -21.20 -20.57
C GLU A 30 -9.42 -19.72 -20.26
N CYS A 31 -9.07 -19.28 -19.06
CA CYS A 31 -9.26 -17.91 -18.63
C CYS A 31 -8.31 -17.09 -19.50
N LYS A 32 -8.83 -16.52 -20.60
CA LYS A 32 -8.08 -15.60 -21.47
C LYS A 32 -7.48 -14.54 -20.55
N SER A 33 -6.17 -14.59 -20.36
CA SER A 33 -5.47 -13.71 -19.44
C SER A 33 -5.70 -12.26 -19.88
N PHE A 34 -6.19 -11.42 -18.97
CA PHE A 34 -6.50 -10.03 -19.26
C PHE A 34 -5.23 -9.30 -19.70
N LYS A 35 -5.29 -8.62 -20.85
CA LYS A 35 -4.22 -7.78 -21.38
C LYS A 35 -4.44 -6.33 -20.99
N TRP A 36 -3.37 -5.71 -20.54
CA TRP A 36 -3.32 -4.31 -20.11
C TRP A 36 -2.67 -3.46 -21.20
N LYS A 37 -3.31 -2.33 -21.56
CA LYS A 37 -2.70 -1.32 -22.41
C LYS A 37 -1.80 -0.43 -21.57
N ILE A 38 -0.50 -0.52 -21.81
CA ILE A 38 0.51 0.16 -20.99
C ILE A 38 1.61 0.77 -21.86
N GLU A 39 2.43 1.58 -21.26
CA GLU A 39 3.65 2.13 -21.84
C GLU A 39 4.87 1.45 -21.21
N VAL A 40 5.88 1.21 -22.04
CA VAL A 40 7.19 0.73 -21.61
C VAL A 40 8.25 1.73 -22.01
N ILE A 41 9.27 1.88 -21.18
CA ILE A 41 10.45 2.68 -21.46
C ILE A 41 11.66 1.77 -21.59
N ASP A 42 12.45 1.92 -22.64
CA ASP A 42 13.69 1.17 -22.83
C ASP A 42 14.90 1.86 -22.19
N THR A 43 16.07 1.26 -22.33
CA THR A 43 17.33 1.81 -21.81
C THR A 43 17.81 3.08 -22.51
N ALA A 44 17.30 3.36 -23.72
CA ALA A 44 17.56 4.58 -24.47
C ALA A 44 16.56 5.70 -24.14
N GLY A 45 15.57 5.45 -23.27
CA GLY A 45 14.53 6.41 -22.91
C GLY A 45 13.37 6.46 -23.90
N LYS A 46 13.32 5.57 -24.90
CA LYS A 46 12.21 5.52 -25.87
C LYS A 46 10.99 4.87 -25.23
N ILE A 47 9.84 5.52 -25.38
CA ILE A 47 8.56 5.06 -24.85
C ILE A 47 7.73 4.41 -25.97
N GLU A 48 7.20 3.21 -25.70
CA GLU A 48 6.34 2.48 -26.62
C GLU A 48 5.08 1.95 -25.90
N GLY A 49 3.94 2.05 -26.59
CA GLY A 49 2.69 1.44 -26.13
C GLY A 49 2.66 -0.07 -26.39
N LYS A 50 2.26 -0.86 -25.39
CA LYS A 50 2.15 -2.33 -25.51
C LYS A 50 0.87 -2.86 -24.86
N MET A 51 0.40 -4.02 -25.36
CA MET A 51 -0.70 -4.79 -24.76
C MET A 51 -0.12 -6.07 -24.16
N ILE A 52 0.00 -6.12 -22.83
CA ILE A 52 0.62 -7.26 -22.15
C ILE A 52 -0.22 -7.77 -20.97
N THR A 53 -0.01 -9.02 -20.62
CA THR A 53 -0.55 -9.66 -19.41
C THR A 53 0.42 -9.48 -18.25
N SER A 54 -0.05 -9.69 -17.03
CA SER A 54 0.82 -9.65 -15.85
C SER A 54 1.89 -10.76 -15.84
N LYS A 55 1.64 -11.89 -16.56
CA LYS A 55 2.65 -12.96 -16.73
C LYS A 55 3.76 -12.54 -17.70
N GLU A 56 3.43 -11.77 -18.72
CA GLU A 56 4.43 -11.31 -19.71
C GLU A 56 5.39 -10.27 -19.14
N VAL A 57 5.02 -9.56 -18.08
CA VAL A 57 5.92 -8.63 -17.38
C VAL A 57 7.21 -9.32 -16.92
N TRP A 58 7.13 -10.59 -16.49
CA TRP A 58 8.32 -11.36 -16.10
C TRP A 58 9.34 -11.53 -17.22
N LYS A 59 8.86 -11.57 -18.47
CA LYS A 59 9.68 -11.78 -19.67
C LYS A 59 10.30 -10.48 -20.22
N ILE A 60 9.89 -9.32 -19.72
CA ILE A 60 10.42 -8.03 -20.16
C ILE A 60 11.92 -7.95 -19.85
N GLN A 61 12.71 -7.63 -20.87
CA GLN A 61 14.15 -7.39 -20.79
C GLN A 61 14.47 -6.03 -21.46
N ASN A 62 15.47 -5.32 -20.96
CA ASN A 62 15.96 -4.04 -21.49
C ASN A 62 14.88 -2.93 -21.57
N SER A 63 13.75 -3.11 -20.91
CA SER A 63 12.69 -2.10 -20.79
C SER A 63 11.93 -2.28 -19.50
N LYS A 64 11.18 -1.26 -19.09
CA LYS A 64 10.36 -1.28 -17.87
C LYS A 64 8.97 -0.74 -18.16
N VAL A 65 7.97 -1.26 -17.45
CA VAL A 65 6.60 -0.74 -17.52
C VAL A 65 6.53 0.59 -16.77
N ILE A 66 6.03 1.64 -17.40
CA ILE A 66 5.77 2.93 -16.75
C ILE A 66 4.51 2.80 -15.90
N VAL A 67 4.61 3.14 -14.61
CA VAL A 67 3.48 3.17 -13.71
C VAL A 67 3.06 4.61 -13.45
N HIS A 68 1.82 4.93 -13.81
CA HIS A 68 1.25 6.24 -13.55
C HIS A 68 0.65 6.32 -12.14
N PHE A 69 0.91 7.42 -11.45
CA PHE A 69 0.40 7.70 -10.12
C PHE A 69 -0.45 8.96 -10.13
N ASP A 70 -1.45 8.97 -9.29
CA ASP A 70 -2.21 10.16 -8.98
C ASP A 70 -1.37 11.07 -8.08
N GLU A 71 -1.13 12.30 -8.50
CA GLU A 71 -0.23 13.24 -7.81
C GLU A 71 -0.71 13.58 -6.39
N VAL A 72 -2.02 13.70 -6.21
CA VAL A 72 -2.60 14.10 -4.91
C VAL A 72 -2.61 12.94 -3.92
N SER A 73 -3.01 11.74 -4.33
CA SER A 73 -3.08 10.57 -3.42
C SER A 73 -1.80 9.74 -3.36
N GLY A 74 -0.90 9.90 -4.31
CA GLY A 74 0.27 9.03 -4.47
C GLY A 74 -0.07 7.58 -4.79
N GLN A 75 -1.30 7.31 -5.27
CA GLN A 75 -1.79 5.97 -5.57
C GLN A 75 -1.66 5.65 -7.07
N PRO A 76 -1.35 4.40 -7.47
CA PRO A 76 -1.27 4.03 -8.88
C PRO A 76 -2.66 4.07 -9.52
N ILE A 77 -2.70 4.60 -10.76
CA ILE A 77 -3.92 4.82 -11.54
C ILE A 77 -3.84 4.12 -12.90
N GLY A 78 -4.92 4.18 -13.64
CA GLY A 78 -5.01 3.68 -15.01
C GLY A 78 -4.78 2.18 -15.14
N GLU A 79 -4.41 1.77 -16.33
CA GLU A 79 -4.15 0.37 -16.66
C GLU A 79 -2.81 -0.11 -16.09
N SER A 80 -1.78 0.73 -16.08
CA SER A 80 -0.48 0.40 -15.50
C SER A 80 -0.56 0.13 -13.99
N GLY A 81 -1.39 0.89 -13.25
CA GLY A 81 -1.68 0.63 -11.85
C GLY A 81 -2.40 -0.72 -11.61
N GLY A 82 -3.28 -1.11 -12.56
CA GLY A 82 -3.93 -2.41 -12.54
C GLY A 82 -2.97 -3.57 -12.81
N LEU A 83 -2.11 -3.40 -13.82
CA LEU A 83 -1.06 -4.37 -14.14
C LEU A 83 -0.10 -4.55 -12.97
N LEU A 84 0.38 -3.45 -12.36
CA LEU A 84 1.23 -3.50 -11.16
C LEU A 84 0.56 -4.30 -10.05
N GLY A 85 -0.71 -3.99 -9.72
CA GLY A 85 -1.46 -4.71 -8.67
C GLY A 85 -1.60 -6.20 -8.95
N SER A 86 -1.88 -6.58 -10.20
CA SER A 86 -1.97 -7.99 -10.65
C SER A 86 -0.62 -8.70 -10.55
N TRP A 87 0.45 -8.04 -10.99
CA TRP A 87 1.80 -8.59 -10.96
C TRP A 87 2.34 -8.73 -9.52
N LEU A 88 2.10 -7.74 -8.64
CA LEU A 88 2.42 -7.87 -7.22
C LEU A 88 1.70 -9.06 -6.56
N GLY A 89 0.46 -9.35 -7.00
CA GLY A 89 -0.26 -10.56 -6.60
C GLY A 89 0.46 -11.84 -7.03
N GLN A 90 1.06 -11.88 -8.21
CA GLN A 90 1.88 -13.02 -8.66
C GLN A 90 3.19 -13.11 -7.87
N LEU A 91 3.90 -11.99 -7.72
CA LEU A 91 5.14 -11.92 -6.95
C LEU A 91 4.94 -12.43 -5.51
N SER A 92 3.81 -12.09 -4.89
CA SER A 92 3.51 -12.51 -3.51
C SER A 92 3.34 -14.03 -3.33
N ASN A 93 3.17 -14.79 -4.42
CA ASN A 93 3.10 -16.25 -4.36
C ASN A 93 4.49 -16.92 -4.33
N ASP A 94 5.55 -16.18 -4.59
CA ASP A 94 6.92 -16.71 -4.47
C ASP A 94 7.31 -16.75 -2.98
N VAL A 95 7.04 -17.88 -2.34
CA VAL A 95 7.33 -18.11 -0.92
C VAL A 95 8.82 -18.22 -0.60
N ASN A 96 9.68 -18.39 -1.61
CA ASN A 96 11.13 -18.37 -1.44
C ASN A 96 11.64 -16.93 -1.31
N LEU A 97 11.07 -16.01 -2.09
CA LEU A 97 11.38 -14.60 -2.03
C LEU A 97 10.62 -13.90 -0.89
N LEU A 98 9.38 -14.30 -0.63
CA LEU A 98 8.46 -13.71 0.35
C LEU A 98 7.95 -14.78 1.33
N PRO A 99 8.76 -15.18 2.31
CA PRO A 99 8.43 -16.26 3.23
C PRO A 99 7.14 -16.01 4.03
N ILE A 100 6.36 -17.08 4.23
CA ILE A 100 5.05 -17.00 4.93
C ILE A 100 5.15 -17.09 6.44
N ASN A 101 6.30 -17.44 6.99
CA ASN A 101 6.54 -17.67 8.42
C ASN A 101 6.62 -16.39 9.28
N TYR A 102 6.60 -15.21 8.68
CA TYR A 102 6.51 -13.95 9.43
C TYR A 102 5.05 -13.68 9.83
N SER A 103 4.80 -13.32 11.08
CA SER A 103 3.46 -12.98 11.57
C SER A 103 2.91 -11.70 10.89
N ASP A 104 3.76 -10.69 10.74
CA ASP A 104 3.40 -9.37 10.21
C ASP A 104 4.40 -8.94 9.14
N TRP A 105 3.94 -8.12 8.19
CA TRP A 105 4.79 -7.53 7.15
C TRP A 105 5.92 -6.67 7.72
N ARG A 106 5.68 -6.00 8.84
CA ARG A 106 6.68 -5.17 9.52
C ARG A 106 7.87 -6.00 9.99
N MET A 107 7.62 -7.24 10.41
CA MET A 107 8.63 -8.18 10.91
C MET A 107 9.46 -8.83 9.80
N VAL A 108 9.06 -8.71 8.53
CA VAL A 108 9.83 -9.23 7.40
C VAL A 108 11.19 -8.53 7.36
N ASN A 109 12.25 -9.34 7.25
CA ASN A 109 13.64 -8.86 7.23
C ASN A 109 13.83 -7.73 6.21
N PRO A 110 14.42 -6.58 6.58
CA PRO A 110 14.67 -5.46 5.67
C PRO A 110 15.45 -5.87 4.41
N HIS A 111 16.38 -6.81 4.52
CA HIS A 111 17.13 -7.32 3.37
C HIS A 111 16.22 -8.02 2.33
N ILE A 112 15.23 -8.81 2.78
CA ILE A 112 14.22 -9.38 1.90
C ILE A 112 13.43 -8.27 1.20
N LYS A 113 12.99 -7.26 1.95
CA LYS A 113 12.27 -6.10 1.38
C LYS A 113 13.09 -5.36 0.33
N THR A 114 14.40 -5.20 0.56
CA THR A 114 15.33 -4.58 -0.39
C THR A 114 15.43 -5.40 -1.67
N LYS A 115 15.70 -6.70 -1.57
CA LYS A 115 15.75 -7.61 -2.75
C LYS A 115 14.44 -7.58 -3.55
N VAL A 116 13.32 -7.63 -2.86
CA VAL A 116 12.00 -7.58 -3.51
C VAL A 116 11.79 -6.24 -4.24
N TRP A 117 12.22 -5.14 -3.64
CA TRP A 117 12.15 -3.83 -4.26
C TRP A 117 13.01 -3.74 -5.53
N GLU A 118 14.22 -4.31 -5.52
CA GLU A 118 15.09 -4.42 -6.70
C GLU A 118 14.42 -5.22 -7.83
N VAL A 119 13.77 -6.35 -7.49
CA VAL A 119 12.97 -7.13 -8.46
C VAL A 119 11.84 -6.29 -9.06
N ILE A 120 11.12 -5.52 -8.24
CA ILE A 120 10.05 -4.64 -8.72
C ILE A 120 10.63 -3.55 -9.65
N GLN A 121 11.70 -2.88 -9.25
CA GLN A 121 12.36 -1.84 -10.05
C GLN A 121 13.00 -2.37 -11.35
N SER A 122 13.33 -3.65 -11.42
CA SER A 122 13.82 -4.26 -12.66
C SER A 122 12.72 -4.39 -13.73
N LYS A 123 11.44 -4.37 -13.34
CA LYS A 123 10.29 -4.55 -14.22
C LYS A 123 9.46 -3.29 -14.41
N PHE A 124 9.45 -2.40 -13.42
CA PHE A 124 8.64 -1.19 -13.41
C PHE A 124 9.49 0.07 -13.29
N TRP A 125 9.10 1.08 -14.03
CA TRP A 125 9.64 2.42 -13.92
C TRP A 125 8.72 3.30 -13.09
N PHE A 126 9.30 4.06 -12.17
CA PHE A 126 8.60 4.99 -11.27
C PHE A 126 9.19 6.39 -11.41
N ASP A 127 8.33 7.39 -11.42
CA ASP A 127 8.68 8.82 -11.45
C ASP A 127 9.50 9.27 -10.23
N ASP A 128 9.12 8.78 -9.04
CA ASP A 128 9.80 9.01 -7.75
C ASP A 128 9.92 7.67 -6.99
N PRO A 129 10.98 6.86 -7.26
CA PRO A 129 11.11 5.55 -6.65
C PRO A 129 11.06 5.54 -5.10
N PRO A 130 11.72 6.47 -4.35
CA PRO A 130 11.63 6.51 -2.90
C PRO A 130 10.20 6.72 -2.38
N MET A 131 9.47 7.67 -2.95
CA MET A 131 8.09 7.98 -2.56
C MET A 131 7.15 6.81 -2.92
N ARG A 132 7.28 6.27 -4.14
CA ARG A 132 6.41 5.18 -4.61
C ARG A 132 6.66 3.86 -3.90
N LYS A 133 7.90 3.62 -3.41
CA LYS A 133 8.29 2.44 -2.63
C LYS A 133 7.37 2.21 -1.45
N VAL A 134 7.03 3.24 -0.70
CA VAL A 134 6.18 3.14 0.50
C VAL A 134 4.82 2.52 0.16
N PHE A 135 4.16 3.03 -0.88
CA PHE A 135 2.88 2.48 -1.34
C PHE A 135 3.02 1.05 -1.87
N VAL A 136 3.96 0.82 -2.78
CA VAL A 136 4.14 -0.48 -3.45
C VAL A 136 4.47 -1.58 -2.45
N MET A 137 5.36 -1.31 -1.50
CA MET A 137 5.72 -2.29 -0.47
C MET A 137 4.57 -2.56 0.52
N SER A 138 3.77 -1.54 0.85
CA SER A 138 2.54 -1.72 1.64
C SER A 138 1.51 -2.56 0.89
N ALA A 139 1.31 -2.29 -0.41
CA ALA A 139 0.42 -3.08 -1.25
C ALA A 139 0.88 -4.55 -1.35
N LEU A 140 2.18 -4.79 -1.52
CA LEU A 140 2.75 -6.14 -1.53
C LEU A 140 2.53 -6.86 -0.19
N GLY A 141 2.72 -6.19 0.94
CA GLY A 141 2.45 -6.75 2.27
C GLY A 141 1.02 -7.25 2.42
N SER A 142 0.03 -6.54 1.86
CA SER A 142 -1.35 -7.04 1.80
C SER A 142 -1.49 -8.27 0.93
N ARG A 143 -0.86 -8.31 -0.25
CA ARG A 143 -0.90 -9.50 -1.11
C ARG A 143 -0.29 -10.72 -0.41
N CYS A 144 0.77 -10.53 0.39
CA CYS A 144 1.31 -11.61 1.22
C CYS A 144 0.31 -12.08 2.29
N LYS A 145 -0.51 -11.18 2.86
CA LYS A 145 -1.61 -11.58 3.75
C LYS A 145 -2.65 -12.43 3.01
N ASP A 146 -3.02 -12.04 1.79
CA ASP A 146 -3.99 -12.78 0.95
C ASP A 146 -3.47 -14.19 0.61
N VAL A 147 -2.19 -14.33 0.27
CA VAL A 147 -1.54 -15.64 0.03
C VAL A 147 -1.62 -16.51 1.28
N LYS A 148 -1.25 -15.97 2.45
CA LYS A 148 -1.33 -16.70 3.73
C LYS A 148 -2.75 -17.12 4.07
N LEU A 149 -3.75 -16.27 3.79
CA LEU A 149 -5.16 -16.60 4.02
C LEU A 149 -5.63 -17.72 3.09
N ARG A 150 -5.26 -17.67 1.80
CA ARG A 150 -5.60 -18.71 0.83
C ARG A 150 -4.98 -20.05 1.21
N LEU A 151 -3.67 -20.08 1.50
CA LEU A 151 -3.00 -21.29 1.98
C LEU A 151 -3.67 -21.85 3.24
N TRP A 152 -4.04 -20.98 4.18
CA TRP A 152 -4.75 -21.41 5.38
C TRP A 152 -6.11 -22.01 5.08
N LYS A 153 -6.93 -21.39 4.23
CA LYS A 153 -8.25 -21.90 3.84
C LYS A 153 -8.17 -23.26 3.15
N GLU A 154 -7.16 -23.48 2.33
CA GLU A 154 -6.99 -24.68 1.52
C GLU A 154 -6.41 -25.86 2.33
N TYR A 155 -5.39 -25.59 3.15
CA TYR A 155 -4.58 -26.63 3.79
C TYR A 155 -4.87 -26.84 5.28
N LYS A 156 -5.62 -25.98 5.97
CA LYS A 156 -6.02 -26.20 7.36
C LYS A 156 -6.85 -27.47 7.50
N ARG A 157 -6.60 -28.24 8.57
CA ARG A 157 -7.40 -29.39 9.03
C ARG A 157 -7.85 -29.16 10.47
N ASP A 158 -8.58 -30.12 11.02
CA ASP A 158 -9.18 -30.00 12.36
C ASP A 158 -8.14 -29.99 13.48
N SER A 159 -7.07 -30.75 13.32
CA SER A 159 -5.98 -30.80 14.29
C SER A 159 -4.68 -30.14 13.80
N LEU A 160 -3.84 -29.77 14.76
CA LEU A 160 -2.51 -29.23 14.50
C LEU A 160 -1.67 -30.25 13.71
N SER A 161 -1.64 -31.52 14.13
CA SER A 161 -0.85 -32.58 13.51
C SER A 161 -1.27 -32.83 12.06
N GLU A 162 -2.56 -32.93 11.79
CA GLU A 162 -3.09 -33.10 10.43
C GLU A 162 -2.79 -31.89 9.55
N THR A 163 -2.88 -30.66 10.10
CA THR A 163 -2.58 -29.44 9.37
C THR A 163 -1.09 -29.36 9.01
N LEU A 164 -0.20 -29.79 9.92
CA LEU A 164 1.24 -29.82 9.65
C LEU A 164 1.60 -30.79 8.50
N LEU A 165 0.93 -31.93 8.43
CA LEU A 165 1.13 -32.93 7.38
C LEU A 165 0.52 -32.49 6.02
N ASN A 166 -0.51 -31.64 6.06
CA ASN A 166 -1.21 -31.18 4.87
C ASN A 166 -0.64 -29.83 4.40
N ARG A 167 0.34 -29.87 3.55
CA ARG A 167 1.14 -28.71 3.10
C ARG A 167 1.11 -28.56 1.58
N SER A 168 1.14 -27.30 1.09
CA SER A 168 1.43 -27.06 -0.32
C SER A 168 2.88 -27.47 -0.66
N GLU A 169 3.08 -28.13 -1.78
CA GLU A 169 4.40 -28.55 -2.27
C GLU A 169 5.37 -27.35 -2.43
N ASN A 170 4.84 -26.18 -2.78
CA ASN A 170 5.63 -24.98 -3.01
C ASN A 170 6.10 -24.30 -1.71
N VAL A 171 5.65 -24.75 -0.54
CA VAL A 171 6.01 -24.19 0.76
C VAL A 171 6.92 -25.16 1.49
N SER A 172 8.08 -24.72 1.96
CA SER A 172 8.98 -25.58 2.74
C SER A 172 8.34 -26.00 4.06
N GLU A 173 8.70 -27.17 4.56
CA GLU A 173 8.20 -27.74 5.82
C GLU A 173 8.46 -26.79 7.00
N ASN A 174 9.63 -26.19 7.06
CA ASN A 174 10.00 -25.22 8.09
C ASN A 174 9.08 -23.97 8.07
N GLN A 175 8.88 -23.36 6.89
CA GLN A 175 7.98 -22.21 6.78
C GLN A 175 6.54 -22.57 7.16
N TRP A 176 6.07 -23.74 6.69
CA TRP A 176 4.72 -24.22 7.00
C TRP A 176 4.53 -24.49 8.47
N GLY A 177 5.48 -25.20 9.10
CA GLY A 177 5.44 -25.47 10.54
C GLY A 177 5.32 -24.21 11.39
N HIS A 178 6.18 -23.21 11.15
CA HIS A 178 6.11 -21.93 11.85
C HIS A 178 4.78 -21.21 11.61
N PHE A 179 4.30 -21.18 10.36
CA PHE A 179 3.03 -20.56 10.01
C PHE A 179 1.84 -21.22 10.69
N VAL A 180 1.78 -22.56 10.71
CA VAL A 180 0.70 -23.33 11.33
C VAL A 180 0.71 -23.15 12.84
N HIS A 181 1.86 -23.32 13.50
CA HIS A 181 1.97 -23.13 14.95
C HIS A 181 1.47 -21.74 15.38
N MET A 182 1.87 -20.70 14.65
CA MET A 182 1.39 -19.33 14.92
C MET A 182 -0.14 -19.23 14.82
N ARG A 183 -0.76 -19.90 13.83
CA ARG A 183 -2.21 -19.88 13.59
C ARG A 183 -3.03 -20.62 14.65
N PHE A 184 -2.44 -21.60 15.31
CA PHE A 184 -3.09 -22.34 16.39
C PHE A 184 -2.97 -21.66 17.77
N THR A 185 -2.22 -20.55 17.89
CA THR A 185 -2.12 -19.81 19.15
C THR A 185 -3.45 -19.14 19.54
N GLU A 186 -3.72 -19.04 20.85
CA GLU A 186 -4.89 -18.33 21.36
C GLU A 186 -4.92 -16.84 20.96
N LYS A 187 -3.74 -16.21 20.90
CA LYS A 187 -3.60 -14.83 20.41
C LYS A 187 -4.15 -14.69 18.99
N TRP A 188 -3.82 -15.63 18.10
CA TRP A 188 -4.30 -15.62 16.71
C TRP A 188 -5.81 -15.87 16.61
N LYS A 189 -6.35 -16.82 17.36
CA LYS A 189 -7.79 -17.12 17.40
C LYS A 189 -8.60 -15.90 17.81
N LYS A 190 -8.22 -15.26 18.92
CA LYS A 190 -8.87 -14.02 19.39
C LYS A 190 -8.81 -12.88 18.37
N MET A 191 -7.69 -12.74 17.67
CA MET A 191 -7.55 -11.75 16.60
C MET A 191 -8.48 -12.07 15.41
N GLN A 192 -8.58 -13.33 15.02
CA GLN A 192 -9.48 -13.79 13.95
C GLN A 192 -10.94 -13.52 14.31
N GLU A 193 -11.37 -13.84 15.52
CA GLU A 193 -12.73 -13.58 16.02
C GLU A 193 -13.06 -12.10 15.99
N ARG A 194 -12.17 -11.24 16.51
CA ARG A 194 -12.32 -9.79 16.47
C ARG A 194 -12.44 -9.25 15.04
N ASN A 195 -11.61 -9.75 14.13
CA ASN A 195 -11.65 -9.31 12.73
C ASN A 195 -12.94 -9.75 12.03
N THR A 196 -13.41 -10.97 12.30
CA THR A 196 -14.69 -11.48 11.80
C THR A 196 -15.86 -10.64 12.30
N GLU A 197 -15.86 -10.28 13.59
CA GLU A 197 -16.88 -9.41 14.17
C GLU A 197 -16.84 -7.99 13.57
N SER A 198 -15.65 -7.46 13.37
CA SER A 198 -15.49 -6.15 12.72
C SER A 198 -15.99 -6.16 11.25
N GLN A 199 -15.80 -7.27 10.56
CA GLN A 199 -16.27 -7.43 9.19
C GLN A 199 -17.81 -7.47 9.08
N LYS A 200 -18.49 -8.13 10.02
CA LYS A 200 -19.97 -8.14 10.08
C LYS A 200 -20.57 -6.73 10.16
N LYS A 201 -19.83 -5.78 10.72
CA LYS A 201 -20.25 -4.37 10.81
C LYS A 201 -20.14 -3.60 9.48
N ASN A 202 -19.53 -4.18 8.45
CA ASN A 202 -19.43 -3.56 7.12
C ASN A 202 -20.70 -3.81 6.30
N ILE A 203 -21.74 -3.03 6.57
CA ILE A 203 -23.07 -3.18 5.94
C ILE A 203 -23.21 -2.46 4.61
N MET A 204 -22.25 -1.61 4.22
CA MET A 204 -22.29 -0.83 2.98
C MET A 204 -21.12 -1.17 2.06
N PRO A 205 -21.04 -2.38 1.48
CA PRO A 205 -19.96 -2.74 0.57
C PRO A 205 -19.97 -1.89 -0.70
N HIS A 206 -18.81 -1.68 -1.31
CA HIS A 206 -18.72 -0.98 -2.59
C HIS A 206 -18.90 -1.92 -3.78
N VAL A 207 -19.31 -1.37 -4.93
CA VAL A 207 -19.51 -2.11 -6.18
C VAL A 207 -18.32 -2.01 -7.16
N CYS A 208 -17.16 -1.58 -6.70
CA CYS A 208 -15.97 -1.42 -7.57
C CYS A 208 -15.35 -2.76 -8.00
N GLY A 209 -15.78 -3.88 -7.43
CA GLY A 209 -15.17 -5.18 -7.65
C GLY A 209 -13.67 -5.15 -7.32
N ARG A 210 -12.85 -5.73 -8.22
CA ARG A 210 -11.38 -5.82 -8.05
C ARG A 210 -10.62 -4.52 -8.42
N LYS A 211 -11.32 -3.47 -8.88
CA LYS A 211 -10.69 -2.19 -9.23
C LYS A 211 -10.44 -1.36 -7.99
N SER A 212 -9.20 -0.87 -7.79
CA SER A 212 -8.88 0.01 -6.65
C SER A 212 -9.65 1.34 -6.73
N PHE A 213 -9.85 1.98 -5.59
CA PHE A 213 -10.53 3.27 -5.52
C PHE A 213 -9.83 4.36 -6.33
N SER A 214 -8.50 4.39 -6.33
CA SER A 214 -7.73 5.33 -7.16
C SER A 214 -8.01 5.13 -8.65
N ARG A 215 -8.02 3.89 -9.14
CA ARG A 215 -8.34 3.58 -10.54
C ARG A 215 -9.80 3.90 -10.88
N LYS A 216 -10.75 3.57 -10.01
CA LYS A 216 -12.16 3.91 -10.22
C LYS A 216 -12.36 5.43 -10.26
N ARG A 217 -11.69 6.17 -9.37
CA ARG A 217 -11.74 7.65 -9.36
C ARG A 217 -11.14 8.23 -10.64
N ASN A 218 -10.00 7.71 -11.09
CA ASN A 218 -9.38 8.10 -12.35
C ASN A 218 -10.30 7.85 -13.56
N ASP A 219 -10.98 6.70 -13.62
CA ASP A 219 -11.95 6.41 -14.69
C ASP A 219 -13.10 7.42 -14.69
N ILE A 220 -13.62 7.79 -13.52
CA ILE A 220 -14.67 8.82 -13.40
C ILE A 220 -14.12 10.17 -13.89
N THR A 221 -12.91 10.55 -13.46
CA THR A 221 -12.26 11.79 -13.89
C THR A 221 -12.10 11.85 -15.40
N ILE A 222 -11.62 10.78 -16.03
CA ILE A 222 -11.48 10.70 -17.50
C ILE A 222 -12.85 10.83 -18.18
N LYS A 223 -13.87 10.16 -17.64
CA LYS A 223 -15.23 10.16 -18.23
C LYS A 223 -15.93 11.51 -18.10
N THR A 224 -15.78 12.20 -16.97
CA THR A 224 -16.54 13.42 -16.63
C THR A 224 -15.76 14.71 -16.81
N GLY A 225 -14.43 14.64 -17.01
CA GLY A 225 -13.54 15.79 -17.02
C GLY A 225 -13.29 16.40 -15.63
N LYS A 226 -13.96 15.90 -14.58
CA LYS A 226 -13.88 16.41 -13.21
C LYS A 226 -13.53 15.31 -12.22
N ARG A 227 -12.63 15.60 -11.29
CA ARG A 227 -12.33 14.71 -10.18
C ARG A 227 -13.52 14.64 -9.23
N PRO A 228 -14.08 13.45 -8.92
CA PRO A 228 -15.16 13.35 -7.95
C PRO A 228 -14.66 13.64 -6.54
N CYS A 229 -15.40 14.46 -5.79
CA CYS A 229 -15.18 14.62 -4.36
C CYS A 229 -15.51 13.30 -3.62
N ARG A 230 -15.18 13.22 -2.33
CA ARG A 230 -15.39 11.99 -1.54
C ARG A 230 -16.86 11.60 -1.41
N ALA A 231 -17.76 12.58 -1.34
CA ALA A 231 -19.21 12.36 -1.31
C ALA A 231 -19.75 11.81 -2.64
N GLU A 232 -19.41 12.45 -3.77
CA GLU A 232 -19.75 11.98 -5.11
C GLU A 232 -19.21 10.56 -5.35
N PHE A 233 -17.97 10.30 -4.93
CA PHE A 233 -17.33 9.00 -5.05
C PHE A 233 -18.01 7.92 -4.20
N PHE A 234 -18.48 8.25 -2.99
CA PHE A 234 -19.26 7.34 -2.17
C PHE A 234 -20.56 6.95 -2.88
N ILE A 235 -21.33 7.91 -3.38
CA ILE A 235 -22.60 7.68 -4.10
C ILE A 235 -22.36 6.74 -5.29
N GLU A 236 -21.40 7.09 -6.16
CA GLU A 236 -21.05 6.29 -7.34
C GLU A 236 -20.67 4.85 -7.00
N THR A 237 -19.87 4.66 -5.94
CA THR A 237 -19.36 3.34 -5.57
C THR A 237 -20.31 2.51 -4.72
N ARG A 238 -21.47 3.01 -4.32
CA ARG A 238 -22.55 2.28 -3.63
C ARG A 238 -23.82 2.13 -4.49
N THR A 239 -23.78 2.67 -5.70
CA THR A 239 -24.86 2.50 -6.70
C THR A 239 -24.52 1.33 -7.62
N LYS A 240 -25.45 0.37 -7.72
CA LYS A 240 -25.32 -0.79 -8.62
C LYS A 240 -25.54 -0.35 -10.09
N PRO A 241 -25.14 -1.16 -11.08
CA PRO A 241 -25.35 -0.83 -12.49
C PRO A 241 -26.82 -0.57 -12.89
N ASN A 242 -27.78 -1.14 -12.16
CA ASN A 242 -29.21 -0.92 -12.37
C ASN A 242 -29.75 0.35 -11.70
N GLY A 243 -28.90 1.19 -11.12
CA GLY A 243 -29.27 2.42 -10.42
C GLY A 243 -29.72 2.25 -8.96
N SER A 244 -29.92 1.03 -8.46
CA SER A 244 -30.27 0.80 -7.05
C SER A 244 -29.03 0.88 -6.14
N PHE A 245 -29.22 1.25 -4.88
CA PHE A 245 -28.16 1.21 -3.89
C PHE A 245 -27.90 -0.21 -3.37
N VAL A 246 -26.71 -0.43 -2.81
CA VAL A 246 -26.29 -1.74 -2.26
C VAL A 246 -27.14 -2.17 -1.07
N CYS A 247 -27.61 -1.20 -0.27
CA CYS A 247 -28.53 -1.40 0.86
C CYS A 247 -29.25 -0.08 1.20
N GLU A 248 -30.28 -0.13 2.04
CA GLU A 248 -31.09 1.03 2.44
C GLU A 248 -30.26 2.07 3.22
N GLU A 249 -29.35 1.63 4.08
CA GLU A 249 -28.45 2.54 4.79
C GLU A 249 -27.56 3.35 3.82
N ALA A 250 -27.04 2.71 2.76
CA ALA A 250 -26.26 3.40 1.74
C ALA A 250 -27.10 4.43 0.99
N LYS A 251 -28.38 4.14 0.70
CA LYS A 251 -29.32 5.06 0.07
C LYS A 251 -29.57 6.29 0.96
N THR A 252 -29.94 6.07 2.21
CA THR A 252 -30.20 7.17 3.18
C THR A 252 -28.99 8.11 3.31
N ARG A 253 -27.78 7.54 3.36
CA ARG A 253 -26.55 8.36 3.43
C ARG A 253 -26.25 9.08 2.11
N ALA A 254 -26.51 8.43 0.97
CA ALA A 254 -26.33 9.05 -0.34
C ALA A 254 -27.31 10.23 -0.53
N GLU A 255 -28.54 10.13 -0.09
CA GLU A 255 -29.53 11.22 -0.12
C GLU A 255 -29.08 12.41 0.72
N LYS A 256 -28.57 12.18 1.96
CA LYS A 256 -27.98 13.23 2.79
C LYS A 256 -26.80 13.91 2.12
N LEU A 257 -25.88 13.13 1.53
CA LEU A 257 -24.73 13.68 0.80
C LEU A 257 -25.17 14.50 -0.41
N THR A 258 -26.18 14.05 -1.17
CA THR A 258 -26.71 14.79 -2.32
C THR A 258 -27.31 16.14 -1.88
N THR A 259 -28.02 16.17 -0.77
CA THR A 259 -28.57 17.42 -0.20
C THR A 259 -27.45 18.41 0.17
N LEU A 260 -26.40 17.94 0.84
CA LEU A 260 -25.25 18.78 1.23
C LEU A 260 -24.48 19.30 0.01
N LEU A 261 -24.28 18.44 -1.01
CA LEU A 261 -23.63 18.84 -2.26
C LEU A 261 -24.43 19.93 -3.01
N GLY A 262 -25.77 19.88 -2.95
CA GLY A 262 -26.63 20.89 -3.56
C GLY A 262 -26.63 22.25 -2.83
N GLN A 263 -26.24 22.29 -1.58
CA GLN A 263 -26.19 23.53 -0.76
C GLN A 263 -24.88 24.30 -0.90
N LYS A 264 -23.80 23.67 -1.35
CA LYS A 264 -22.49 24.35 -1.55
C LYS A 264 -22.40 24.95 -2.94
N SER A 265 -22.18 26.24 -3.02
CA SER A 265 -21.67 26.89 -4.24
C SER A 265 -20.35 26.25 -4.63
N HIS A 266 -20.21 25.83 -5.88
CA HIS A 266 -19.07 25.09 -6.44
C HIS A 266 -17.72 25.81 -6.19
N VAL A 267 -17.11 25.60 -5.04
CA VAL A 267 -15.68 25.79 -4.88
C VAL A 267 -15.02 24.47 -5.27
N THR A 268 -14.40 24.44 -6.45
CA THR A 268 -13.66 23.30 -6.94
C THR A 268 -12.37 23.17 -6.13
N ASN A 269 -12.45 22.57 -4.95
CA ASN A 269 -11.25 22.11 -4.26
C ASN A 269 -10.78 20.83 -4.94
N ASN A 270 -9.57 20.84 -5.49
CA ASN A 270 -8.90 19.67 -6.06
C ASN A 270 -8.53 18.61 -5.01
N ASP A 271 -8.92 18.81 -3.76
CA ASP A 271 -8.62 17.92 -2.65
C ASP A 271 -9.39 16.60 -2.74
N ILE A 272 -8.70 15.49 -2.49
CA ILE A 272 -9.33 14.15 -2.47
C ILE A 272 -10.33 14.02 -1.33
N ALA A 273 -10.03 14.63 -0.19
CA ALA A 273 -10.81 14.63 1.04
C ALA A 273 -10.37 15.77 1.94
N SER A 274 -11.31 16.34 2.69
CA SER A 274 -11.05 17.24 3.81
C SER A 274 -11.60 16.63 5.10
N LEU A 275 -11.13 17.09 6.26
CA LEU A 275 -11.60 16.61 7.55
C LEU A 275 -13.04 17.04 7.86
N ASP A 276 -13.51 18.07 7.20
CA ASP A 276 -14.83 18.73 7.38
C ASP A 276 -15.69 18.69 6.10
N ASP A 277 -15.32 17.89 5.09
CA ASP A 277 -16.10 17.77 3.87
C ASP A 277 -17.49 17.16 4.13
N GLU A 278 -18.37 17.14 3.11
CA GLU A 278 -19.74 16.61 3.19
C GLU A 278 -19.76 15.17 3.67
N TYR A 279 -18.73 14.38 3.27
CA TYR A 279 -18.60 13.00 3.73
C TYR A 279 -18.36 12.94 5.24
N ALA A 280 -17.48 13.78 5.76
CA ALA A 280 -17.19 13.84 7.20
C ALA A 280 -18.42 14.29 8.00
N GLN A 281 -19.23 15.21 7.47
CA GLN A 281 -20.47 15.64 8.10
C GLN A 281 -21.51 14.52 8.25
N VAL A 282 -21.60 13.60 7.26
CA VAL A 282 -22.55 12.47 7.29
C VAL A 282 -22.02 11.28 8.08
N PHE A 283 -20.70 11.01 8.01
CA PHE A 283 -20.08 9.80 8.56
C PHE A 283 -19.28 10.05 9.85
N GLY A 284 -19.14 11.31 10.26
CA GLY A 284 -18.30 11.69 11.37
C GLY A 284 -16.78 11.72 11.04
N PRO A 285 -15.94 12.06 12.04
CA PRO A 285 -14.51 12.24 11.85
C PRO A 285 -13.80 10.96 11.41
N GLU A 286 -12.67 11.13 10.74
CA GLU A 286 -11.82 10.03 10.34
C GLU A 286 -11.09 9.41 11.52
N ARG A 287 -10.91 8.09 11.48
CA ARG A 287 -10.07 7.38 12.45
C ARG A 287 -8.59 7.55 12.09
N PRO A 288 -7.67 7.52 13.07
CA PRO A 288 -6.23 7.55 12.80
C PRO A 288 -5.81 6.46 11.78
N GLY A 289 -4.84 6.80 10.94
CA GLY A 289 -4.19 5.87 10.03
C GLY A 289 -4.89 5.63 8.69
N ARG A 290 -6.19 5.99 8.52
CA ARG A 290 -6.92 5.72 7.29
C ARG A 290 -7.96 6.79 6.97
N VAL A 291 -8.11 7.12 5.68
CA VAL A 291 -9.17 7.98 5.16
C VAL A 291 -10.20 7.14 4.39
N ARG A 292 -11.45 7.15 4.88
CA ARG A 292 -12.54 6.41 4.23
C ARG A 292 -12.80 6.94 2.81
N CYS A 293 -13.21 6.07 1.93
CA CYS A 293 -13.48 6.36 0.49
C CYS A 293 -12.28 6.84 -0.33
N VAL A 294 -11.06 6.94 0.23
CA VAL A 294 -9.86 7.32 -0.52
C VAL A 294 -9.03 6.10 -0.93
N GLY A 295 -9.05 5.06 -0.13
CA GLY A 295 -8.25 3.86 -0.35
C GLY A 295 -6.98 3.85 0.47
N ARG A 296 -6.02 3.00 0.07
CA ARG A 296 -4.76 2.80 0.78
C ARG A 296 -3.78 3.95 0.54
N GLY A 297 -3.06 4.37 1.56
CA GLY A 297 -1.94 5.33 1.51
C GLY A 297 -2.23 6.65 2.19
N PRO A 298 -3.26 7.43 1.83
CA PRO A 298 -3.60 8.66 2.53
C PRO A 298 -4.04 8.42 3.97
N THR A 299 -3.51 9.23 4.87
CA THR A 299 -3.88 9.26 6.30
C THR A 299 -4.49 10.62 6.64
N PRO A 300 -5.31 10.73 7.70
CA PRO A 300 -5.87 12.02 8.11
C PRO A 300 -4.80 13.10 8.33
N SER A 301 -3.66 12.75 8.93
CA SER A 301 -2.54 13.68 9.13
C SER A 301 -1.97 14.24 7.82
N LYS A 302 -1.98 13.44 6.74
CA LYS A 302 -1.52 13.90 5.42
C LYS A 302 -2.54 14.79 4.72
N LEU A 303 -3.83 14.68 5.04
CA LEU A 303 -4.87 15.55 4.48
C LEU A 303 -4.84 16.95 5.11
N VAL A 304 -4.52 17.03 6.41
CA VAL A 304 -4.40 18.33 7.13
C VAL A 304 -3.23 19.15 6.58
N ASN A 305 -2.18 18.48 6.12
CA ASN A 305 -0.94 19.12 5.66
C ASN A 305 -0.90 19.38 4.15
N HIS A 306 -1.96 19.15 3.40
CA HIS A 306 -2.07 19.50 1.99
C HIS A 306 -2.69 20.90 1.77
N SER A 307 -2.15 21.91 2.39
CA SER A 307 -1.65 23.05 1.63
C SER A 307 -0.48 22.51 0.80
N PRO A 308 -0.33 22.80 -0.49
CA PRO A 308 0.83 22.39 -1.24
C PRO A 308 2.05 23.16 -0.70
N VAL A 309 2.56 22.67 0.42
CA VAL A 309 3.90 23.04 0.86
C VAL A 309 4.80 22.41 -0.17
N THR A 310 5.21 23.21 -1.13
CA THR A 310 6.13 22.79 -2.16
C THR A 310 7.40 22.28 -1.50
N ARG A 311 8.09 21.32 -2.12
CA ARG A 311 9.40 20.83 -1.64
C ARG A 311 10.32 22.00 -1.27
N GLN A 312 10.18 23.11 -1.99
CA GLN A 312 10.90 24.35 -1.80
C GLN A 312 10.51 25.09 -0.49
N GLU A 313 9.25 25.01 -0.07
CA GLU A 313 8.80 25.59 1.22
C GLU A 313 9.26 24.74 2.41
N ILE A 314 9.31 23.40 2.26
CA ILE A 314 9.89 22.52 3.27
C ILE A 314 11.40 22.77 3.36
N GLU A 315 12.10 22.89 2.24
CA GLU A 315 13.54 23.16 2.18
C GLU A 315 13.88 24.56 2.73
N ASN A 316 12.96 25.50 2.64
CA ASN A 316 13.06 26.87 3.16
C ASN A 316 12.45 27.05 4.56
N SER A 317 11.91 26.01 5.18
CA SER A 317 11.41 26.15 6.57
C SER A 317 12.55 26.46 7.51
N GLU A 318 12.38 27.41 8.43
CA GLU A 318 13.39 27.84 9.40
C GLU A 318 14.03 26.64 10.14
N MET A 319 13.22 25.61 10.47
CA MET A 319 13.71 24.40 11.13
C MET A 319 14.65 23.56 10.24
N VAL A 320 14.40 23.48 8.94
CA VAL A 320 15.26 22.73 8.00
C VAL A 320 16.55 23.49 7.72
N ILE A 321 16.48 24.84 7.68
CA ILE A 321 17.65 25.71 7.55
C ILE A 321 18.52 25.56 8.79
N ASP A 322 17.94 25.61 9.98
CA ASP A 322 18.63 25.46 11.26
C ASP A 322 19.29 24.08 11.39
N LEU A 323 18.57 23.00 11.07
CA LEU A 323 19.13 21.64 11.05
C LEU A 323 20.28 21.49 10.05
N LYS A 324 20.17 22.07 8.85
CA LYS A 324 21.27 22.07 7.88
C LYS A 324 22.50 22.80 8.41
N SER A 325 22.30 23.93 9.10
CA SER A 325 23.38 24.69 9.75
C SER A 325 24.08 23.87 10.83
N GLN A 326 23.32 23.21 11.72
CA GLN A 326 23.86 22.36 12.79
C GLN A 326 24.63 21.16 12.22
N VAL A 327 24.12 20.51 11.16
CA VAL A 327 24.81 19.40 10.49
C VAL A 327 26.12 19.86 9.87
N THR A 328 26.15 21.06 9.28
CA THR A 328 27.39 21.64 8.71
C THR A 328 28.43 21.91 9.80
N GLU A 329 27.98 22.52 10.89
CA GLU A 329 28.86 22.83 12.05
C GLU A 329 29.43 21.55 12.68
N LEU A 330 28.60 20.53 12.90
CA LEU A 330 29.07 19.23 13.39
C LEU A 330 30.04 18.55 12.43
N SER A 331 29.81 18.64 11.13
CA SER A 331 30.69 18.11 10.10
C SER A 331 32.08 18.78 10.15
N ASP A 332 32.10 20.08 10.35
CA ASP A 332 33.36 20.82 10.44
C ASP A 332 34.10 20.54 11.76
N GLN A 333 33.38 20.38 12.86
CA GLN A 333 33.98 19.92 14.14
C GLN A 333 34.61 18.52 13.99
N VAL A 334 33.95 17.60 13.31
CA VAL A 334 34.47 16.26 13.02
C VAL A 334 35.74 16.34 12.15
N LYS A 335 35.78 17.20 11.13
CA LYS A 335 37.00 17.41 10.32
C LYS A 335 38.16 17.93 11.14
N VAL A 336 37.93 18.94 12.01
CA VAL A 336 38.94 19.49 12.89
C VAL A 336 39.48 18.42 13.84
N MET A 337 38.60 17.64 14.48
CA MET A 337 39.03 16.53 15.36
C MET A 337 39.82 15.46 14.59
N THR A 338 39.38 15.12 13.38
CA THR A 338 40.08 14.14 12.54
C THR A 338 41.50 14.62 12.20
N THR A 339 41.65 15.91 11.84
CA THR A 339 42.96 16.52 11.56
C THR A 339 43.84 16.53 12.79
N PHE A 340 43.30 16.88 13.96
CA PHE A 340 44.01 16.84 15.23
C PHE A 340 44.52 15.43 15.58
N ILE A 341 43.65 14.41 15.44
CA ILE A 341 44.01 13.00 15.67
C ILE A 341 45.15 12.58 14.72
N GLN A 342 45.06 12.95 13.43
CA GLN A 342 46.11 12.66 12.44
C GLN A 342 47.45 13.33 12.81
N GLN A 343 47.44 14.56 13.31
CA GLN A 343 48.64 15.25 13.79
C GLN A 343 49.24 14.56 15.02
N VAL A 344 48.41 14.17 15.99
CA VAL A 344 48.88 13.47 17.21
C VAL A 344 49.46 12.10 16.87
N ILE A 345 48.85 11.34 15.98
CA ILE A 345 49.37 10.04 15.53
C ILE A 345 50.66 10.23 14.72
N GLY A 346 50.72 11.26 13.86
CA GLY A 346 51.90 11.56 13.04
C GLY A 346 53.13 11.99 13.88
N THR A 347 52.91 12.66 14.99
CA THR A 347 54.00 13.03 15.92
C THR A 347 54.46 11.85 16.77
N SER A 348 53.57 10.90 17.11
CA SER A 348 53.94 9.71 17.91
C SER A 348 54.78 8.68 17.14
N THR A 349 54.76 8.69 15.79
CA THR A 349 55.56 7.79 14.95
C THR A 349 56.94 8.36 14.62
N GLY A 350 57.23 9.63 14.97
CA GLY A 350 58.53 10.29 14.71
C GLY A 350 59.55 10.13 15.82
N GLU A 351 59.19 9.71 17.03
CA GLU A 351 60.09 9.61 18.18
C GLU A 351 60.77 8.23 18.39
N HIS A 352 60.43 7.21 17.62
CA HIS A 352 61.04 5.88 17.72
C HIS A 352 62.08 5.56 16.63
N ALA A 353 62.53 6.56 15.88
CA ALA A 353 63.58 6.36 14.86
C ALA A 353 64.90 7.07 15.16
N ARG A 354 65.24 7.27 16.44
CA ARG A 354 66.59 7.72 16.86
C ARG A 354 66.97 7.12 18.25
N VAL A 355 67.39 5.87 18.24
CA VAL A 355 68.48 5.36 19.14
C VAL A 355 69.22 4.26 18.38
#